data_efc05611f4d597af94d8dbc1be99c90a
#
_entry.id   efc05611f4d597af94d8dbc1be99c90a
#
_cell.length_a   1.000
_cell.length_b   1.000
_cell.length_c   1.000
_cell.angle_alpha   90.00
_cell.angle_beta   90.00
_cell.angle_gamma   90.00
#
_symmetry.space_group_name_H-M   'P 1'
#
loop_
_entity.id
_entity.type
_entity.pdbx_description
1 polymer ?
#
loop_
_entity_poly.entity_id
_entity_poly.type
_entity_poly.pdbx_seq_one_letter_code
_entity_poly.pdbx_strand_id
1 'polypeptide(L)'
;QLRVGAAIGTGAETMERAKALYEAGVDLFVIDSAHGHSKNVVETIKAIKKEFSGKDVIAGNVATPEGAEALIAAGADSVKIGMGPGSICTTRIIAGIGVPQISAILSIYEKVKGKVPLIADGGMRYSGDIAKAIAAGADCVMLGSIFAGTEEAPGEFELYQGRSFKTYRGMGSLGAMSKRDDTNRYFQEDVDAEKLVPEGVEGRVPYKGWAINVINQLVGGLRQSMGYVGCK
;
A
#
# COMPACT_ATOMS: atom_id res chain seq x y z
N GLN A 1 -14.82 -16.31 -4.62
CA GLN A 1 -13.51 -15.95 -5.16
C GLN A 1 -13.11 -14.57 -4.61
N LEU A 2 -11.86 -14.41 -4.15
CA LEU A 2 -11.33 -13.12 -3.72
C LEU A 2 -11.08 -12.23 -4.94
N ARG A 3 -11.30 -10.94 -4.78
CA ARG A 3 -10.90 -9.94 -5.79
C ARG A 3 -9.41 -9.68 -5.71
N VAL A 4 -8.79 -9.49 -6.87
CA VAL A 4 -7.34 -9.29 -7.00
C VAL A 4 -7.05 -7.94 -7.66
N GLY A 5 -6.33 -7.09 -6.93
CA GLY A 5 -5.72 -5.88 -7.48
C GLY A 5 -4.27 -6.12 -7.85
N ALA A 6 -3.81 -5.56 -8.95
CA ALA A 6 -2.41 -5.64 -9.34
C ALA A 6 -1.76 -4.27 -9.46
N ALA A 7 -0.56 -4.14 -8.90
CA ALA A 7 0.20 -2.91 -8.93
C ALA A 7 0.81 -2.66 -10.32
N ILE A 8 0.71 -1.41 -10.76
CA ILE A 8 1.39 -0.86 -11.92
C ILE A 8 2.14 0.41 -11.52
N GLY A 9 3.27 0.65 -12.15
CA GLY A 9 4.06 1.87 -11.95
C GLY A 9 3.58 3.04 -12.82
N THR A 10 4.49 3.96 -13.08
CA THR A 10 4.28 5.14 -13.93
C THR A 10 5.33 5.27 -15.05
N GLY A 11 6.12 4.23 -15.26
CA GLY A 11 7.20 4.17 -16.27
C GLY A 11 6.70 3.81 -17.66
N ALA A 12 7.65 3.67 -18.61
CA ALA A 12 7.37 3.39 -20.01
C ALA A 12 6.61 2.07 -20.24
N GLU A 13 6.86 1.05 -19.42
CA GLU A 13 6.26 -0.28 -19.55
C GLU A 13 4.87 -0.40 -18.89
N THR A 14 4.38 0.67 -18.25
CA THR A 14 3.14 0.65 -17.48
C THR A 14 1.94 0.16 -18.30
N MET A 15 1.78 0.64 -19.53
CA MET A 15 0.63 0.28 -20.37
C MET A 15 0.70 -1.16 -20.88
N GLU A 16 1.89 -1.66 -21.20
CA GLU A 16 2.11 -3.06 -21.59
C GLU A 16 1.79 -4.00 -20.42
N ARG A 17 2.31 -3.70 -19.24
CA ARG A 17 1.98 -4.43 -18.01
C ARG A 17 0.48 -4.40 -17.68
N ALA A 18 -0.15 -3.22 -17.80
CA ALA A 18 -1.58 -3.08 -17.55
C ALA A 18 -2.41 -3.95 -18.52
N LYS A 19 -2.02 -3.99 -19.80
CA LYS A 19 -2.68 -4.84 -20.81
C LYS A 19 -2.55 -6.32 -20.46
N ALA A 20 -1.35 -6.80 -20.12
CA ALA A 20 -1.14 -8.18 -19.73
C ALA A 20 -1.95 -8.57 -18.49
N LEU A 21 -2.03 -7.69 -17.48
CA LEU A 21 -2.84 -7.89 -16.29
C LEU A 21 -4.36 -7.90 -16.60
N TYR A 22 -4.81 -7.02 -17.50
CA TYR A 22 -6.19 -7.00 -17.97
C TYR A 22 -6.57 -8.31 -18.67
N GLU A 23 -5.72 -8.81 -19.56
CA GLU A 23 -5.90 -10.09 -20.25
C GLU A 23 -5.88 -11.28 -19.29
N ALA A 24 -5.07 -11.21 -18.22
CA ALA A 24 -5.05 -12.19 -17.15
C ALA A 24 -6.28 -12.13 -16.21
N GLY A 25 -7.17 -11.16 -16.39
CA GLY A 25 -8.43 -11.06 -15.64
C GLY A 25 -8.33 -10.36 -14.29
N VAL A 26 -7.37 -9.43 -14.09
CA VAL A 26 -7.29 -8.63 -12.86
C VAL A 26 -8.60 -7.90 -12.60
N ASP A 27 -9.03 -7.82 -11.33
CA ASP A 27 -10.27 -7.14 -10.97
C ASP A 27 -10.12 -5.62 -11.00
N LEU A 28 -8.97 -5.09 -10.54
CA LEU A 28 -8.68 -3.66 -10.47
C LEU A 28 -7.18 -3.38 -10.61
N PHE A 29 -6.83 -2.15 -10.99
CA PHE A 29 -5.45 -1.66 -11.03
C PHE A 29 -5.11 -0.86 -9.78
N VAL A 30 -3.85 -0.97 -9.34
CA VAL A 30 -3.31 -0.15 -8.25
C VAL A 30 -2.12 0.64 -8.79
N ILE A 31 -2.28 1.95 -8.96
CA ILE A 31 -1.17 2.84 -9.30
C ILE A 31 -0.45 3.18 -7.99
N ASP A 32 0.69 2.57 -7.79
CA ASP A 32 1.43 2.59 -6.53
C ASP A 32 2.76 3.34 -6.68
N SER A 33 2.87 4.47 -5.99
CA SER A 33 4.05 5.34 -6.01
C SER A 33 4.40 5.82 -4.60
N ALA A 34 5.67 6.11 -4.35
CA ALA A 34 6.10 6.74 -3.11
C ALA A 34 5.52 8.16 -2.94
N HIS A 35 5.19 8.83 -4.06
CA HIS A 35 4.53 10.14 -4.07
C HIS A 35 3.41 10.19 -5.12
N GLY A 36 2.18 9.91 -4.69
CA GLY A 36 1.01 9.87 -5.56
C GLY A 36 0.64 11.21 -6.18
N HIS A 37 0.92 12.33 -5.50
CA HIS A 37 0.64 13.67 -6.01
C HIS A 37 1.73 14.13 -6.99
N SER A 38 2.01 13.32 -8.00
CA SER A 38 2.96 13.63 -9.07
C SER A 38 2.27 13.64 -10.44
N LYS A 39 2.87 14.38 -11.39
CA LYS A 39 2.33 14.49 -12.75
C LYS A 39 2.20 13.11 -13.41
N ASN A 40 3.21 12.26 -13.27
CA ASN A 40 3.23 10.93 -13.88
C ASN A 40 2.08 10.05 -13.36
N VAL A 41 1.80 10.08 -12.05
CA VAL A 41 0.69 9.33 -11.46
C VAL A 41 -0.65 9.83 -12.01
N VAL A 42 -0.87 11.15 -12.04
CA VAL A 42 -2.09 11.78 -12.56
C VAL A 42 -2.33 11.42 -14.03
N GLU A 43 -1.27 11.47 -14.86
CA GLU A 43 -1.36 11.11 -16.27
C GLU A 43 -1.61 9.61 -16.47
N THR A 44 -0.98 8.76 -15.65
CA THR A 44 -1.20 7.31 -15.68
C THR A 44 -2.64 6.95 -15.33
N ILE A 45 -3.23 7.57 -14.30
CA ILE A 45 -4.66 7.35 -13.96
C ILE A 45 -5.53 7.64 -15.18
N LYS A 46 -5.36 8.79 -15.82
CA LYS A 46 -6.14 9.19 -16.99
C LYS A 46 -5.97 8.20 -18.15
N ALA A 47 -4.75 7.75 -18.41
CA ALA A 47 -4.46 6.80 -19.47
C ALA A 47 -5.13 5.43 -19.21
N ILE A 48 -5.01 4.89 -18.00
CA ILE A 48 -5.63 3.63 -17.60
C ILE A 48 -7.15 3.70 -17.66
N LYS A 49 -7.75 4.76 -17.14
CA LYS A 49 -9.22 4.95 -17.18
C LYS A 49 -9.75 5.08 -18.61
N LYS A 50 -8.95 5.64 -19.51
CA LYS A 50 -9.31 5.75 -20.94
C LYS A 50 -9.23 4.41 -21.64
N GLU A 51 -8.15 3.66 -21.44
CA GLU A 51 -7.87 2.41 -22.16
C GLU A 51 -8.68 1.23 -21.62
N PHE A 52 -8.83 1.13 -20.30
CA PHE A 52 -9.50 0.03 -19.61
C PHE A 52 -10.78 0.54 -18.92
N SER A 53 -11.68 1.12 -19.71
CA SER A 53 -12.96 1.62 -19.21
C SER A 53 -13.76 0.49 -18.54
N GLY A 54 -14.21 0.70 -17.31
CA GLY A 54 -14.90 -0.32 -16.50
C GLY A 54 -14.02 -1.07 -15.53
N LYS A 55 -12.70 -0.79 -15.48
CA LYS A 55 -11.82 -1.23 -14.39
C LYS A 55 -11.65 -0.13 -13.36
N ASP A 56 -11.75 -0.52 -12.09
CA ASP A 56 -11.48 0.39 -10.98
C ASP A 56 -9.96 0.64 -10.84
N VAL A 57 -9.61 1.86 -10.43
CA VAL A 57 -8.24 2.31 -10.22
C VAL A 57 -8.08 2.82 -8.80
N ILE A 58 -7.26 2.13 -8.00
CA ILE A 58 -6.75 2.63 -6.73
C ILE A 58 -5.47 3.42 -7.02
N ALA A 59 -5.36 4.64 -6.49
CA ALA A 59 -4.16 5.44 -6.67
C ALA A 59 -3.57 5.92 -5.34
N GLY A 60 -2.25 5.98 -5.24
CA GLY A 60 -1.52 6.45 -4.06
C GLY A 60 0.00 6.30 -4.21
N ASN A 61 0.75 6.60 -3.15
CA ASN A 61 0.23 7.05 -1.86
C ASN A 61 0.23 8.57 -1.75
N VAL A 62 -0.74 9.08 -1.05
CA VAL A 62 -0.81 10.50 -0.68
C VAL A 62 -0.98 10.64 0.84
N ALA A 63 -0.68 11.82 1.37
CA ALA A 63 -0.84 12.15 2.78
C ALA A 63 -1.43 13.54 3.01
N THR A 64 -1.87 14.21 1.93
CA THR A 64 -2.48 15.54 2.00
C THR A 64 -3.82 15.57 1.26
N PRO A 65 -4.75 16.45 1.70
CA PRO A 65 -6.04 16.63 1.02
C PRO A 65 -5.89 17.01 -0.46
N GLU A 66 -4.96 17.88 -0.80
CA GLU A 66 -4.72 18.34 -2.17
C GLU A 66 -4.28 17.18 -3.08
N GLY A 67 -3.40 16.29 -2.54
CA GLY A 67 -2.98 15.09 -3.24
C GLY A 67 -4.17 14.16 -3.53
N ALA A 68 -5.03 13.94 -2.54
CA ALA A 68 -6.22 13.11 -2.71
C ALA A 68 -7.19 13.72 -3.74
N GLU A 69 -7.45 15.02 -3.68
CA GLU A 69 -8.31 15.71 -4.66
C GLU A 69 -7.74 15.60 -6.08
N ALA A 70 -6.42 15.73 -6.25
CA ALA A 70 -5.77 15.60 -7.56
C ALA A 70 -5.95 14.20 -8.16
N LEU A 71 -5.81 13.13 -7.35
CA LEU A 71 -6.03 11.76 -7.79
C LEU A 71 -7.50 11.50 -8.17
N ILE A 72 -8.44 11.99 -7.36
CA ILE A 72 -9.89 11.88 -7.63
C ILE A 72 -10.24 12.62 -8.93
N ALA A 73 -9.74 13.84 -9.12
CA ALA A 73 -9.97 14.62 -10.31
C ALA A 73 -9.38 13.96 -11.58
N ALA A 74 -8.32 13.15 -11.42
CA ALA A 74 -7.77 12.36 -12.52
C ALA A 74 -8.59 11.12 -12.87
N GLY A 75 -9.55 10.71 -12.02
CA GLY A 75 -10.43 9.56 -12.22
C GLY A 75 -10.13 8.34 -11.36
N ALA A 76 -9.34 8.48 -10.27
CA ALA A 76 -9.15 7.40 -9.32
C ALA A 76 -10.48 7.04 -8.62
N ASP A 77 -10.78 5.75 -8.54
CA ASP A 77 -11.99 5.21 -7.89
C ASP A 77 -11.76 5.00 -6.38
N SER A 78 -10.52 4.97 -5.93
CA SER A 78 -10.14 4.93 -4.52
C SER A 78 -8.78 5.57 -4.30
N VAL A 79 -8.56 6.15 -3.10
CA VAL A 79 -7.31 6.80 -2.73
C VAL A 79 -6.62 6.03 -1.60
N LYS A 80 -5.34 5.72 -1.80
CA LYS A 80 -4.49 5.03 -0.82
C LYS A 80 -3.62 6.04 -0.06
N ILE A 81 -3.75 6.03 1.28
CA ILE A 81 -3.20 7.03 2.20
C ILE A 81 -2.07 6.43 3.01
N GLY A 82 -0.92 7.10 3.01
CA GLY A 82 0.21 6.74 3.86
C GLY A 82 1.54 7.17 3.28
N MET A 83 2.30 7.95 4.04
CA MET A 83 3.65 8.41 3.71
C MET A 83 4.61 8.02 4.83
N GLY A 84 5.38 6.95 4.59
CA GLY A 84 6.38 6.46 5.53
C GLY A 84 5.91 5.67 6.76
N PRO A 85 4.63 5.20 6.91
CA PRO A 85 4.21 4.48 8.12
C PRO A 85 4.58 2.99 8.13
N GLY A 86 4.98 2.41 6.99
CA GLY A 86 5.27 0.99 6.87
C GLY A 86 6.41 0.54 7.79
N SER A 87 6.33 -0.68 8.34
CA SER A 87 7.33 -1.21 9.27
C SER A 87 8.71 -1.42 8.65
N ILE A 88 8.74 -1.62 7.33
CA ILE A 88 9.96 -1.80 6.52
C ILE A 88 10.36 -0.53 5.77
N CYS A 89 9.60 0.56 5.92
CA CYS A 89 9.85 1.85 5.28
C CYS A 89 10.81 2.70 6.11
N THR A 90 11.84 3.23 5.47
CA THR A 90 12.82 4.14 6.08
C THR A 90 12.79 5.54 5.48
N THR A 91 11.80 5.87 4.66
CA THR A 91 11.63 7.20 4.05
C THR A 91 11.69 8.32 5.09
N ARG A 92 11.09 8.13 6.27
CA ARG A 92 11.13 9.11 7.37
C ARG A 92 12.53 9.38 7.90
N ILE A 93 13.41 8.38 7.82
CA ILE A 93 14.80 8.47 8.31
C ILE A 93 15.70 8.99 7.19
N ILE A 94 15.59 8.42 6.00
CA ILE A 94 16.48 8.68 4.86
C ILE A 94 16.15 10.02 4.20
N ALA A 95 14.87 10.26 3.89
CA ALA A 95 14.42 11.47 3.21
C ALA A 95 13.86 12.54 4.16
N GLY A 96 13.62 12.20 5.45
CA GLY A 96 13.00 13.10 6.41
C GLY A 96 11.52 13.38 6.12
N ILE A 97 10.88 12.56 5.28
CA ILE A 97 9.51 12.75 4.80
C ILE A 97 8.57 11.75 5.44
N GLY A 98 7.42 12.23 5.92
CA GLY A 98 6.37 11.40 6.48
C GLY A 98 5.27 12.23 7.13
N VAL A 99 4.09 11.62 7.26
CA VAL A 99 2.96 12.20 7.97
C VAL A 99 2.44 11.17 8.96
N PRO A 100 2.07 11.56 10.21
CA PRO A 100 1.40 10.65 11.14
C PRO A 100 0.12 10.11 10.50
N GLN A 101 -0.05 8.77 10.51
CA GLN A 101 -1.07 8.10 9.69
C GLN A 101 -2.50 8.55 10.02
N ILE A 102 -2.85 8.67 11.29
CA ILE A 102 -4.19 9.13 11.70
C ILE A 102 -4.43 10.59 11.26
N SER A 103 -3.42 11.46 11.37
CA SER A 103 -3.53 12.84 10.90
C SER A 103 -3.77 12.92 9.39
N ALA A 104 -3.05 12.09 8.60
CA ALA A 104 -3.26 12.02 7.16
C ALA A 104 -4.70 11.56 6.82
N ILE A 105 -5.19 10.51 7.48
CA ILE A 105 -6.55 9.99 7.23
C ILE A 105 -7.59 11.05 7.57
N LEU A 106 -7.52 11.66 8.76
CA LEU A 106 -8.47 12.68 9.22
C LEU A 106 -8.52 13.86 8.26
N SER A 107 -7.37 14.44 7.91
CA SER A 107 -7.32 15.63 7.05
C SER A 107 -7.85 15.35 5.63
N ILE A 108 -7.53 14.18 5.07
CA ILE A 108 -8.04 13.78 3.75
C ILE A 108 -9.54 13.50 3.83
N TYR A 109 -9.99 12.73 4.85
CA TYR A 109 -11.41 12.41 5.01
C TYR A 109 -12.29 13.66 5.13
N GLU A 110 -11.90 14.65 5.92
CA GLU A 110 -12.64 15.91 6.06
C GLU A 110 -12.86 16.60 4.71
N LYS A 111 -11.90 16.51 3.80
CA LYS A 111 -11.95 17.17 2.50
C LYS A 111 -12.68 16.37 1.42
N VAL A 112 -12.51 15.05 1.41
CA VAL A 112 -12.97 14.21 0.30
C VAL A 112 -14.05 13.20 0.67
N LYS A 113 -14.54 13.22 1.92
CA LYS A 113 -15.51 12.24 2.41
C LYS A 113 -16.69 12.02 1.47
N GLY A 114 -17.01 10.77 1.22
CA GLY A 114 -18.12 10.36 0.37
C GLY A 114 -17.88 10.49 -1.13
N LYS A 115 -16.72 10.99 -1.59
CA LYS A 115 -16.39 11.04 -3.03
C LYS A 115 -15.89 9.70 -3.54
N VAL A 116 -14.92 9.10 -2.83
CA VAL A 116 -14.35 7.79 -3.13
C VAL A 116 -13.96 7.09 -1.83
N PRO A 117 -13.86 5.74 -1.81
CA PRO A 117 -13.30 5.01 -0.68
C PRO A 117 -11.85 5.40 -0.38
N LEU A 118 -11.52 5.44 0.91
CA LEU A 118 -10.18 5.75 1.42
C LEU A 118 -9.53 4.50 2.01
N ILE A 119 -8.30 4.19 1.60
CA ILE A 119 -7.53 3.04 2.06
C ILE A 119 -6.39 3.53 2.96
N ALA A 120 -6.39 3.16 4.23
CA ALA A 120 -5.28 3.45 5.13
C ALA A 120 -4.18 2.40 4.94
N ASP A 121 -3.01 2.82 4.45
CA ASP A 121 -1.90 1.94 4.10
C ASP A 121 -0.72 2.11 5.04
N GLY A 122 -0.42 1.05 5.79
CA GLY A 122 0.76 0.96 6.63
C GLY A 122 0.59 1.47 8.06
N GLY A 123 1.56 1.11 8.91
CA GLY A 123 1.63 1.54 10.30
C GLY A 123 0.79 0.74 11.30
N MET A 124 -0.07 -0.14 10.84
CA MET A 124 -0.93 -0.97 11.68
C MET A 124 -0.20 -2.23 12.16
N ARG A 125 -0.24 -2.50 13.46
CA ARG A 125 0.39 -3.63 14.13
C ARG A 125 -0.61 -4.55 14.82
N TYR A 126 -1.74 -3.99 15.24
CA TYR A 126 -2.77 -4.65 16.02
C TYR A 126 -4.16 -4.36 15.44
N SER A 127 -5.14 -5.18 15.79
CA SER A 127 -6.54 -4.97 15.41
C SER A 127 -7.10 -3.61 15.86
N GLY A 128 -6.66 -3.12 17.03
CA GLY A 128 -7.06 -1.79 17.51
C GLY A 128 -6.58 -0.64 16.64
N ASP A 129 -5.48 -0.82 15.88
CA ASP A 129 -5.01 0.20 14.93
C ASP A 129 -5.94 0.27 13.71
N ILE A 130 -6.49 -0.87 13.29
CA ILE A 130 -7.51 -0.94 12.24
C ILE A 130 -8.76 -0.15 12.68
N ALA A 131 -9.24 -0.40 13.90
CA ALA A 131 -10.39 0.32 14.45
C ALA A 131 -10.17 1.84 14.47
N LYS A 132 -8.96 2.29 14.85
CA LYS A 132 -8.61 3.72 14.83
C LYS A 132 -8.57 4.30 13.42
N ALA A 133 -8.05 3.55 12.44
CA ALA A 133 -8.01 3.99 11.05
C ALA A 133 -9.43 4.15 10.47
N ILE A 134 -10.31 3.17 10.73
CA ILE A 134 -11.72 3.24 10.31
C ILE A 134 -12.43 4.41 11.01
N ALA A 135 -12.26 4.57 12.32
CA ALA A 135 -12.85 5.68 13.06
C ALA A 135 -12.34 7.06 12.59
N ALA A 136 -11.11 7.14 12.06
CA ALA A 136 -10.56 8.35 11.47
C ALA A 136 -11.10 8.66 10.06
N GLY A 137 -11.85 7.74 9.45
CA GLY A 137 -12.50 7.95 8.15
C GLY A 137 -11.97 7.08 7.01
N ALA A 138 -11.13 6.08 7.28
CA ALA A 138 -10.78 5.09 6.27
C ALA A 138 -11.91 4.07 6.09
N ASP A 139 -12.19 3.69 4.84
CA ASP A 139 -13.18 2.65 4.52
C ASP A 139 -12.59 1.24 4.64
N CYS A 140 -11.29 1.10 4.38
CA CYS A 140 -10.55 -0.14 4.57
C CYS A 140 -9.07 0.11 4.85
N VAL A 141 -8.33 -0.97 5.11
CA VAL A 141 -6.90 -0.89 5.46
C VAL A 141 -6.06 -1.79 4.57
N MET A 142 -4.83 -1.36 4.28
CA MET A 142 -3.81 -2.19 3.63
C MET A 142 -2.76 -2.60 4.65
N LEU A 143 -2.50 -3.91 4.73
CA LEU A 143 -1.66 -4.53 5.73
C LEU A 143 -0.52 -5.30 5.05
N GLY A 144 0.73 -4.92 5.34
CA GLY A 144 1.92 -5.61 4.83
C GLY A 144 2.50 -6.60 5.85
N SER A 145 3.22 -6.09 6.85
CA SER A 145 3.99 -6.90 7.80
C SER A 145 3.15 -7.88 8.62
N ILE A 146 1.88 -7.59 8.85
CA ILE A 146 0.98 -8.50 9.57
C ILE A 146 0.81 -9.80 8.78
N PHE A 147 0.66 -9.71 7.45
CA PHE A 147 0.51 -10.87 6.58
C PHE A 147 1.84 -11.46 6.10
N ALA A 148 2.93 -10.71 6.14
CA ALA A 148 4.23 -11.18 5.66
C ALA A 148 4.74 -12.44 6.37
N GLY A 149 4.30 -12.70 7.61
CA GLY A 149 4.62 -13.90 8.39
C GLY A 149 3.66 -15.07 8.20
N THR A 150 2.65 -14.97 7.34
CA THR A 150 1.68 -16.05 7.11
C THR A 150 2.22 -17.12 6.16
N GLU A 151 1.62 -18.31 6.18
CA GLU A 151 2.00 -19.42 5.30
C GLU A 151 1.90 -19.03 3.83
N GLU A 152 0.86 -18.33 3.46
CA GLU A 152 0.57 -17.92 2.09
C GLU A 152 1.46 -16.80 1.56
N ALA A 153 2.18 -16.08 2.43
CA ALA A 153 3.10 -15.02 2.01
C ALA A 153 4.32 -15.59 1.27
N PRO A 154 4.85 -14.90 0.24
CA PRO A 154 5.91 -15.44 -0.62
C PRO A 154 7.31 -15.44 0.00
N GLY A 155 7.51 -14.85 1.21
CA GLY A 155 8.80 -14.83 1.90
C GLY A 155 9.32 -16.23 2.23
N GLU A 156 10.62 -16.43 2.19
CA GLU A 156 11.25 -17.70 2.52
C GLU A 156 11.12 -17.99 4.02
N PHE A 157 10.95 -19.27 4.34
CA PHE A 157 10.89 -19.74 5.72
C PHE A 157 12.31 -19.85 6.28
N GLU A 158 12.55 -19.27 7.45
CA GLU A 158 13.82 -19.33 8.15
C GLU A 158 13.66 -19.83 9.59
N LEU A 159 14.54 -20.74 10.01
CA LEU A 159 14.68 -21.12 11.41
C LEU A 159 15.86 -20.35 12.02
N TYR A 160 15.59 -19.49 13.00
CA TYR A 160 16.61 -18.67 13.67
C TYR A 160 16.42 -18.70 15.18
N GLN A 161 17.47 -19.08 15.91
CA GLN A 161 17.45 -19.20 17.38
C GLN A 161 16.26 -20.01 17.91
N GLY A 162 15.94 -21.14 17.26
CA GLY A 162 14.85 -22.03 17.65
C GLY A 162 13.44 -21.49 17.37
N ARG A 163 13.30 -20.39 16.62
CA ARG A 163 12.03 -19.81 16.23
C ARG A 163 11.90 -19.73 14.72
N SER A 164 10.66 -19.86 14.24
CA SER A 164 10.32 -19.77 12.83
C SER A 164 10.03 -18.34 12.41
N PHE A 165 10.61 -17.95 11.29
CA PHE A 165 10.44 -16.63 10.67
C PHE A 165 10.16 -16.78 9.17
N LYS A 166 9.69 -15.70 8.56
CA LYS A 166 9.68 -15.53 7.10
C LYS A 166 10.44 -14.27 6.71
N THR A 167 11.13 -14.32 5.58
CA THR A 167 11.81 -13.14 5.03
C THR A 167 10.78 -12.11 4.60
N TYR A 168 11.06 -10.85 4.84
CA TYR A 168 10.21 -9.73 4.46
C TYR A 168 11.07 -8.53 4.10
N ARG A 169 10.79 -7.91 2.96
CA ARG A 169 11.54 -6.76 2.48
C ARG A 169 10.64 -5.63 2.01
N GLY A 170 11.12 -4.40 2.16
CA GLY A 170 10.48 -3.22 1.61
C GLY A 170 10.70 -3.09 0.11
N MET A 171 9.74 -2.48 -0.59
CA MET A 171 9.86 -2.15 -2.01
C MET A 171 11.04 -1.20 -2.28
N GLY A 172 11.38 -0.32 -1.33
CA GLY A 172 12.55 0.55 -1.37
C GLY A 172 13.83 -0.06 -0.79
N SER A 173 13.90 -1.37 -0.54
CA SER A 173 15.13 -2.05 -0.14
C SER A 173 16.06 -2.26 -1.33
N LEU A 174 17.37 -2.39 -1.09
CA LEU A 174 18.35 -2.64 -2.16
C LEU A 174 18.02 -3.90 -2.96
N GLY A 175 17.61 -4.98 -2.31
CA GLY A 175 17.28 -6.23 -2.97
C GLY A 175 15.99 -6.17 -3.81
N ALA A 176 15.07 -5.25 -3.50
CA ALA A 176 13.91 -4.98 -4.35
C ALA A 176 14.32 -4.08 -5.54
N MET A 177 14.98 -2.96 -5.27
CA MET A 177 15.37 -1.96 -6.26
C MET A 177 16.38 -2.49 -7.30
N SER A 178 17.31 -3.37 -6.89
CA SER A 178 18.30 -3.95 -7.80
C SER A 178 17.70 -4.86 -8.88
N LYS A 179 16.47 -5.33 -8.70
CA LYS A 179 15.72 -6.09 -9.72
C LYS A 179 15.03 -5.21 -10.76
N ARG A 180 15.26 -3.90 -10.73
CA ARG A 180 14.80 -2.83 -11.64
C ARG A 180 13.29 -2.57 -11.68
N ASP A 181 12.46 -3.45 -11.17
CA ASP A 181 10.99 -3.29 -11.24
C ASP A 181 10.46 -2.18 -10.33
N ASP A 182 11.24 -1.75 -9.31
CA ASP A 182 10.80 -0.87 -8.26
C ASP A 182 11.54 0.48 -8.16
N THR A 183 12.58 0.70 -8.97
CA THR A 183 13.32 1.98 -8.97
C THR A 183 12.44 3.17 -9.37
N ASN A 184 11.51 2.93 -10.30
CA ASN A 184 10.52 3.91 -10.77
C ASN A 184 9.62 4.42 -9.63
N ARG A 185 9.27 3.56 -8.68
CA ARG A 185 8.47 3.94 -7.49
C ARG A 185 9.13 5.03 -6.64
N TYR A 186 10.46 5.05 -6.59
CA TYR A 186 11.28 5.95 -5.77
C TYR A 186 12.03 7.01 -6.59
N PHE A 187 11.66 7.24 -7.84
CA PHE A 187 12.27 8.24 -8.73
C PHE A 187 13.78 8.01 -8.97
N GLN A 188 14.21 6.75 -9.03
CA GLN A 188 15.61 6.36 -9.18
C GLN A 188 15.83 5.47 -10.42
N GLU A 189 14.96 5.55 -11.42
CA GLU A 189 15.03 4.76 -12.65
C GLU A 189 16.30 5.01 -13.49
N ASP A 190 16.81 6.24 -13.44
CA ASP A 190 18.01 6.67 -14.16
C ASP A 190 19.29 6.59 -13.31
N VAL A 191 19.21 6.02 -12.10
CA VAL A 191 20.34 5.94 -11.18
C VAL A 191 21.07 4.61 -11.33
N ASP A 192 22.40 4.65 -11.43
CA ASP A 192 23.24 3.45 -11.44
C ASP A 192 22.99 2.61 -10.17
N ALA A 193 22.98 1.28 -10.30
CA ALA A 193 22.68 0.36 -9.19
C ALA A 193 23.56 0.59 -7.94
N GLU A 194 24.80 1.02 -8.14
CA GLU A 194 25.77 1.32 -7.07
C GLU A 194 25.49 2.63 -6.32
N LYS A 195 24.64 3.49 -6.89
CA LYS A 195 24.28 4.81 -6.34
C LYS A 195 22.88 4.87 -5.79
N LEU A 196 22.13 3.76 -5.82
CA LEU A 196 20.77 3.71 -5.29
C LEU A 196 20.75 4.03 -3.80
N VAL A 197 19.79 4.87 -3.40
CA VAL A 197 19.55 5.23 -2.00
C VAL A 197 18.32 4.46 -1.51
N PRO A 198 18.50 3.43 -0.65
CA PRO A 198 17.37 2.63 -0.20
C PRO A 198 16.52 3.40 0.81
N GLU A 199 15.20 3.33 0.63
CA GLU A 199 14.19 3.84 1.57
C GLU A 199 13.38 2.70 2.21
N GLY A 200 13.93 1.52 2.25
CA GLY A 200 13.35 0.33 2.86
C GLY A 200 14.42 -0.64 3.37
N VAL A 201 14.02 -1.48 4.30
CA VAL A 201 14.90 -2.50 4.89
C VAL A 201 14.47 -3.90 4.45
N GLU A 202 15.41 -4.83 4.54
CA GLU A 202 15.19 -6.27 4.45
C GLU A 202 15.34 -6.87 5.85
N GLY A 203 14.49 -7.82 6.18
CA GLY A 203 14.51 -8.44 7.49
C GLY A 203 13.65 -9.69 7.54
N ARG A 204 13.29 -10.07 8.74
CA ARG A 204 12.44 -11.24 9.00
C ARG A 204 11.30 -10.87 9.93
N VAL A 205 10.17 -11.53 9.74
CA VAL A 205 8.99 -11.42 10.61
C VAL A 205 8.67 -12.78 11.22
N PRO A 206 8.16 -12.84 12.45
CA PRO A 206 7.75 -14.11 13.04
C PRO A 206 6.73 -14.84 12.17
N TYR A 207 6.93 -16.14 11.99
CA TYR A 207 5.95 -17.00 11.34
C TYR A 207 4.65 -17.07 12.16
N LYS A 208 3.50 -16.95 11.49
CA LYS A 208 2.18 -16.83 12.13
C LYS A 208 1.19 -17.92 11.75
N GLY A 209 1.61 -18.90 10.93
CA GLY A 209 0.71 -19.89 10.37
C GLY A 209 -0.21 -19.31 9.28
N TRP A 210 -1.38 -19.91 9.12
CA TRP A 210 -2.31 -19.58 8.05
C TRP A 210 -2.91 -18.19 8.18
N ALA A 211 -3.04 -17.48 7.05
CA ALA A 211 -3.59 -16.13 6.97
C ALA A 211 -5.01 -16.03 7.56
N ILE A 212 -5.83 -17.08 7.41
CA ILE A 212 -7.20 -17.10 7.95
C ILE A 212 -7.21 -16.90 9.47
N ASN A 213 -6.25 -17.44 10.20
CA ASN A 213 -6.16 -17.28 11.65
C ASN A 213 -5.82 -15.81 12.02
N VAL A 214 -4.92 -15.21 11.25
CA VAL A 214 -4.56 -13.78 11.42
C VAL A 214 -5.78 -12.89 11.12
N ILE A 215 -6.51 -13.16 10.02
CA ILE A 215 -7.72 -12.44 9.64
C ILE A 215 -8.78 -12.54 10.75
N ASN A 216 -9.03 -13.73 11.28
CA ASN A 216 -10.00 -13.93 12.36
C ASN A 216 -9.67 -13.12 13.62
N GLN A 217 -8.38 -13.04 13.99
CA GLN A 217 -7.94 -12.22 15.11
C GLN A 217 -8.14 -10.72 14.84
N LEU A 218 -7.81 -10.24 13.63
CA LEU A 218 -7.96 -8.82 13.26
C LEU A 218 -9.44 -8.41 13.21
N VAL A 219 -10.28 -9.22 12.57
CA VAL A 219 -11.73 -8.97 12.48
C VAL A 219 -12.39 -9.10 13.85
N GLY A 220 -11.99 -10.08 14.66
CA GLY A 220 -12.46 -10.23 16.03
C GLY A 220 -12.16 -9.00 16.88
N GLY A 221 -10.92 -8.48 16.82
CA GLY A 221 -10.54 -7.26 17.53
C GLY A 221 -11.28 -6.02 17.06
N LEU A 222 -11.52 -5.89 15.74
CA LEU A 222 -12.34 -4.79 15.20
C LEU A 222 -13.78 -4.87 15.73
N ARG A 223 -14.39 -6.06 15.73
CA ARG A 223 -15.74 -6.27 16.29
C ARG A 223 -15.81 -5.92 17.78
N GLN A 224 -14.79 -6.28 18.57
CA GLN A 224 -14.71 -5.87 19.97
C GLN A 224 -14.69 -4.34 20.11
N SER A 225 -13.87 -3.65 19.31
CA SER A 225 -13.83 -2.17 19.30
C SER A 225 -15.20 -1.56 18.98
N MET A 226 -15.89 -2.09 17.97
CA MET A 226 -17.24 -1.65 17.61
C MET A 226 -18.22 -1.85 18.78
N GLY A 227 -18.14 -3.00 19.46
CA GLY A 227 -18.98 -3.28 20.63
C GLY A 227 -18.75 -2.28 21.77
N TYR A 228 -17.50 -1.94 22.07
CA TYR A 228 -17.17 -0.97 23.14
C TYR A 228 -17.72 0.43 22.86
N VAL A 229 -17.83 0.86 21.62
CA VAL A 229 -18.34 2.19 21.25
C VAL A 229 -19.82 2.17 20.82
N GLY A 230 -20.50 1.03 20.96
CA GLY A 230 -21.92 0.88 20.67
C GLY A 230 -22.29 0.83 19.18
N CYS A 231 -21.33 0.56 18.29
CA CYS A 231 -21.58 0.31 16.87
C CYS A 231 -22.18 -1.09 16.67
N LYS A 232 -23.13 -1.19 15.73
CA LYS A 232 -23.76 -2.47 15.34
C LYS A 232 -23.14 -3.04 14.07
#